data_0af9e0d528cb07ef5fa65a7c09dc903a
#
_entry.id   0af9e0d528cb07ef5fa65a7c09dc903a
#
_cell.length_a   1.000
_cell.length_b   1.000
_cell.length_c   1.000
_cell.angle_alpha   90.00
_cell.angle_beta   90.00
_cell.angle_gamma   90.00
#
_symmetry.space_group_name_H-M   'P 1'
#
loop_
_entity.id
_entity.type
_entity.pdbx_description
1 polymer ?
#
loop_
_entity_poly.entity_id
_entity_poly.type
_entity_poly.pdbx_seq_one_letter_code
_entity_poly.pdbx_strand_id
1 'polypeptide(L)' 'EMDNESILVTIKKMIGLPEEYEQFDTDIITHINTTFMILNQLGVGPSKGFRISDKTTTWSEYLPEGSD' A
#
# COMPACT_ATOMS: atom_id res chain seq x y z
N GLU A 1 -0.82 2.54 -15.43
CA GLU A 1 -0.54 3.56 -14.43
C GLU A 1 -0.53 2.95 -13.04
N MET A 2 0.48 3.25 -12.29
CA MET A 2 0.57 2.74 -10.94
C MET A 2 -0.52 3.34 -10.04
N ASP A 3 -0.92 4.58 -10.30
CA ASP A 3 -1.88 5.27 -9.44
C ASP A 3 -3.19 4.51 -9.29
N ASN A 4 -3.62 3.81 -10.32
CA ASN A 4 -4.88 3.10 -10.29
C ASN A 4 -4.74 1.66 -9.82
N GLU A 5 -3.54 1.24 -9.47
CA GLU A 5 -3.31 -0.13 -9.05
C GLU A 5 -3.49 -0.28 -7.56
N SER A 6 -3.88 -1.47 -7.17
CA SER A 6 -3.97 -1.84 -5.77
C SER A 6 -2.59 -1.84 -5.14
N ILE A 7 -2.48 -1.25 -3.96
CA ILE A 7 -1.22 -1.26 -3.23
C ILE A 7 -0.82 -2.69 -2.91
N LEU A 8 -1.74 -3.49 -2.39
CA LEU A 8 -1.44 -4.86 -2.03
C LEU A 8 -1.02 -5.68 -3.25
N VAL A 9 -1.77 -5.56 -4.35
CA VAL A 9 -1.47 -6.34 -5.54
C VAL A 9 -0.10 -5.96 -6.11
N THR A 10 0.22 -4.66 -6.12
CA THR A 10 1.51 -4.22 -6.61
C THR A 10 2.64 -4.83 -5.80
N ILE A 11 2.53 -4.79 -4.49
CA ILE A 11 3.57 -5.34 -3.63
C ILE A 11 3.70 -6.85 -3.85
N LYS A 12 2.58 -7.56 -3.98
CA LYS A 12 2.62 -8.99 -4.23
C LYS A 12 3.38 -9.29 -5.53
N LYS A 13 3.12 -8.50 -6.58
CA LYS A 13 3.84 -8.68 -7.83
C LYS A 13 5.34 -8.48 -7.65
N MET A 14 5.71 -7.47 -6.89
CA MET A 14 7.12 -7.16 -6.69
C MET A 14 7.86 -8.27 -5.97
N ILE A 15 7.19 -9.00 -5.09
CA ILE A 15 7.83 -10.09 -4.36
C ILE A 15 7.57 -11.45 -4.99
N GLY A 16 6.92 -11.46 -6.17
CA GLY A 16 6.79 -12.69 -6.95
C GLY A 16 5.58 -13.53 -6.63
N LEU A 17 4.55 -12.95 -6.00
CA LEU A 17 3.34 -13.69 -5.67
C LEU A 17 2.21 -13.35 -6.64
N PRO A 18 1.48 -14.35 -7.16
CA PRO A 18 0.31 -14.08 -7.98
C PRO A 18 -0.77 -13.37 -7.16
N GLU A 19 -1.59 -12.58 -7.85
CA GLU A 19 -2.65 -11.85 -7.18
C GLU A 19 -3.63 -12.79 -6.48
N GLU A 20 -3.92 -13.92 -7.07
CA GLU A 20 -4.91 -14.85 -6.54
C GLU A 20 -4.39 -15.68 -5.36
N TYR A 21 -3.10 -15.60 -5.06
CA TYR A 21 -2.53 -16.32 -3.93
C TYR A 21 -2.67 -15.46 -2.68
N GLU A 22 -3.61 -15.81 -1.81
CA GLU A 22 -4.00 -14.95 -0.72
C GLU A 22 -3.54 -15.43 0.65
N GLN A 23 -2.76 -16.49 0.68
CA GLN A 23 -2.38 -17.09 1.95
C GLN A 23 -1.60 -16.14 2.85
N PHE A 24 -0.80 -15.26 2.26
CA PHE A 24 0.04 -14.34 3.02
C PHE A 24 -0.47 -12.92 3.01
N ASP A 25 -1.69 -12.67 2.50
CA ASP A 25 -2.17 -11.30 2.36
C ASP A 25 -2.21 -10.55 3.70
N THR A 26 -2.69 -11.20 4.75
CA THR A 26 -2.78 -10.55 6.06
C THR A 26 -1.40 -10.13 6.56
N ASP A 27 -0.41 -11.00 6.41
CA ASP A 27 0.94 -10.67 6.84
C ASP A 27 1.52 -9.54 6.01
N ILE A 28 1.29 -9.57 4.70
CA ILE A 28 1.79 -8.54 3.80
C ILE A 28 1.16 -7.20 4.15
N ILE A 29 -0.14 -7.19 4.39
CA ILE A 29 -0.85 -5.97 4.77
C ILE A 29 -0.26 -5.40 6.07
N THR A 30 0.02 -6.26 7.03
CA THR A 30 0.61 -5.83 8.28
C THR A 30 1.96 -5.15 8.04
N HIS A 31 2.79 -5.73 7.21
CA HIS A 31 4.10 -5.15 6.90
C HIS A 31 3.97 -3.85 6.13
N ILE A 32 3.03 -3.77 5.20
CA ILE A 32 2.78 -2.55 4.45
C ILE A 32 2.37 -1.43 5.41
N ASN A 33 1.46 -1.72 6.31
CA ASN A 33 0.98 -0.71 7.26
C ASN A 33 2.07 -0.28 8.22
N THR A 34 2.93 -1.19 8.62
CA THR A 34 4.07 -0.84 9.48
C THR A 34 4.98 0.14 8.72
N THR A 35 5.23 -0.12 7.45
CA THR A 35 6.05 0.77 6.64
C THR A 35 5.41 2.15 6.52
N PHE A 36 4.11 2.20 6.26
CA PHE A 36 3.42 3.49 6.18
C PHE A 36 3.48 4.25 7.50
N MET A 37 3.39 3.54 8.62
CA MET A 37 3.50 4.18 9.93
C MET A 37 4.88 4.79 10.11
N ILE A 38 5.92 4.08 9.73
CA ILE A 38 7.28 4.58 9.83
C ILE A 38 7.46 5.81 8.93
N LEU A 39 6.96 5.74 7.70
CA LEU A 39 7.04 6.87 6.78
C LEU A 39 6.31 8.09 7.35
N ASN A 40 5.16 7.86 7.96
CA ASN A 40 4.41 8.96 8.57
C ASN A 40 5.22 9.63 9.68
N GLN A 41 5.93 8.85 10.47
CA GLN A 41 6.77 9.42 11.52
C GLN A 41 7.92 10.23 10.95
N LEU A 42 8.32 9.95 9.73
CA LEU A 42 9.38 10.68 9.05
C LEU A 42 8.83 11.86 8.24
N GLY A 43 7.53 12.11 8.33
CA GLY A 43 6.92 13.23 7.61
C GLY A 43 6.55 12.92 6.18
N VAL A 44 6.50 11.64 5.80
CA VAL A 44 6.20 11.23 4.43
C VAL A 44 4.77 10.70 4.38
N GLY A 45 4.01 11.13 3.37
CA GLY A 45 2.64 10.68 3.17
C GLY A 45 1.63 11.58 3.84
N PRO A 46 0.35 11.16 3.87
CA PRO A 46 -0.71 11.96 4.48
C PRO A 46 -0.43 12.24 5.94
N SER A 47 -0.72 13.46 6.37
CA SER A 47 -0.39 13.88 7.74
C SER A 47 -1.13 13.07 8.79
N LYS A 48 -2.29 12.53 8.44
CA LYS A 48 -3.08 11.71 9.37
C LYS A 48 -2.66 10.25 9.38
N GLY A 49 -1.65 9.91 8.58
CA GLY A 49 -1.25 8.55 8.44
C GLY A 49 -2.06 7.83 7.36
N PHE A 50 -1.68 6.60 7.08
CA PHE A 50 -2.34 5.82 6.02
C PHE A 50 -2.19 4.35 6.34
N ARG A 51 -3.23 3.59 6.05
CA ARG A 51 -3.15 2.14 6.18
C ARG A 51 -4.14 1.50 5.22
N ILE A 52 -3.88 0.25 4.89
CA ILE A 52 -4.77 -0.51 4.02
C ILE A 52 -5.36 -1.67 4.79
N SER A 53 -6.50 -2.16 4.31
CA SER A 53 -7.18 -3.32 4.91
C SER A 53 -7.26 -4.48 3.93
N ASP A 54 -7.24 -4.20 2.64
CA ASP A 54 -7.41 -5.24 1.64
C ASP A 54 -6.84 -4.75 0.31
N LYS A 55 -7.17 -5.47 -0.76
CA LYS A 55 -6.61 -5.19 -2.07
C LYS A 55 -7.32 -4.08 -2.82
N THR A 56 -8.35 -3.47 -2.22
CA THR A 56 -9.11 -2.46 -2.94
C THR A 56 -8.51 -1.06 -2.87
N THR A 57 -7.63 -0.81 -1.90
CA THR A 57 -7.01 0.51 -1.77
C THR A 57 -5.93 0.69 -2.82
N THR A 58 -5.98 1.80 -3.52
CA THR A 58 -5.06 2.07 -4.63
C THR A 58 -4.01 3.09 -4.23
N TRP A 59 -2.94 3.17 -5.04
CA TRP A 59 -1.88 4.13 -4.80
C TRP A 59 -2.37 5.57 -4.86
N SER A 60 -3.39 5.84 -5.68
CA SER A 60 -3.91 7.20 -5.76
C SER A 60 -4.50 7.67 -4.44
N GLU A 61 -4.95 6.75 -3.60
CA GLU A 61 -5.48 7.12 -2.29
C GLU A 61 -4.36 7.51 -1.33
N TYR A 62 -3.16 6.99 -1.53
CA TYR A 62 -2.02 7.32 -0.69
C TYR A 62 -1.34 8.60 -1.15
N LEU A 63 -1.22 8.80 -2.45
CA LEU A 63 -0.52 9.96 -3.00
C LEU A 63 -1.45 11.17 -2.95
N PRO A 64 -0.96 12.31 -2.48
CA PRO A 64 -1.81 13.50 -2.40
C PRO A 64 -2.29 13.91 -3.78
N GLU A 65 -3.52 14.39 -3.83
CA GLU A 65 -4.07 14.89 -5.07
C GLU A 65 -3.27 16.11 -5.51
N GLY A 66 -2.99 16.17 -6.82
CA GLY A 66 -2.19 17.27 -7.34
C GLY A 66 -0.70 17.09 -7.15
N SER A 67 -0.29 16.00 -6.58
CA SER A 67 1.12 15.67 -6.44
C SER A 67 1.66 15.16 -7.76
N ASP A 68 2.82 15.61 -8.14
CA ASP A 68 3.41 15.20 -9.42
C ASP A 68 4.75 14.55 -9.26
#